data_fb6cbe8b208d2ca89b7c3275e301e21b
#
_entry.id   fb6cbe8b208d2ca89b7c3275e301e21b
#
_cell.length_a   1.000
_cell.length_b   1.000
_cell.length_c   1.000
_cell.angle_alpha   90.00
_cell.angle_beta   90.00
_cell.angle_gamma   90.00
#
_symmetry.space_group_name_H-M   'P 1'
#
loop_
_entity.id
_entity.type
_entity.pdbx_description
1 polymer ?
#
loop_
_entity_poly.entity_id
_entity_poly.type
_entity_poly.pdbx_seq_one_letter_code
_entity_poly.pdbx_strand_id
1 'polypeptide(L)'
;MSGNRKIVIDFKKILPFAVSILLFVVLFIRMFSYKEHISDYIGLSSSIISSKLLTFIVLLGIWLEYTAVLIVVLRPFFEIKTIKNSTKYITPFIFVANLFLLKPSVLLLTGQDNTLLTVLLIIEEALGLVISIYYYVKEFKTEEINYKSILVSLGIFGAMMLASMPVYFPQFVFGLTKLQMIPKSLTPAHRILLYGNILFPVALYFLLRNKSQGVINCALIYISLATLIGYLLPYNYQTFSEPWTWPFHLCNTAMFIIPICLVFKMKRLFYFTYFINVLGA
;
A
#
# COMPACT_ATOMS: atom_id res chain seq x y z
N MET A 1 -49.87 -5.90 -7.91
CA MET A 1 -49.44 -5.91 -6.51
C MET A 1 -47.92 -5.81 -6.46
N SER A 2 -47.40 -4.60 -6.30
CA SER A 2 -45.95 -4.32 -6.19
C SER A 2 -45.55 -4.61 -4.75
N GLY A 3 -44.90 -5.75 -4.53
CA GLY A 3 -44.34 -6.10 -3.23
C GLY A 3 -43.17 -5.21 -2.91
N ASN A 4 -43.30 -4.27 -2.00
CA ASN A 4 -42.23 -3.50 -1.37
C ASN A 4 -41.23 -4.46 -0.70
N ARG A 5 -40.20 -4.88 -1.42
CA ARG A 5 -39.05 -5.55 -0.80
C ARG A 5 -38.34 -4.52 0.10
N LYS A 6 -38.61 -4.58 1.41
CA LYS A 6 -37.82 -3.86 2.38
C LYS A 6 -36.34 -4.31 2.21
N ILE A 7 -35.50 -3.41 1.77
CA ILE A 7 -34.03 -3.64 1.74
C ILE A 7 -33.60 -3.66 3.21
N VAL A 8 -33.48 -4.87 3.78
CA VAL A 8 -32.86 -5.03 5.12
C VAL A 8 -31.39 -4.90 4.96
N ILE A 9 -30.89 -3.75 5.34
CA ILE A 9 -29.44 -3.46 5.34
C ILE A 9 -28.79 -4.25 6.48
N ASP A 10 -28.01 -5.27 6.16
CA ASP A 10 -27.24 -6.04 7.15
C ASP A 10 -25.96 -5.27 7.53
N PHE A 11 -26.08 -4.46 8.57
CA PHE A 11 -24.96 -3.64 9.09
C PHE A 11 -23.69 -4.45 9.40
N LYS A 12 -23.82 -5.73 9.81
CA LYS A 12 -22.66 -6.59 10.10
C LYS A 12 -21.83 -6.91 8.85
N LYS A 13 -22.47 -6.86 7.66
CA LYS A 13 -21.73 -7.05 6.39
C LYS A 13 -21.14 -5.74 5.87
N ILE A 14 -21.81 -4.61 6.10
CA ILE A 14 -21.36 -3.30 5.60
C ILE A 14 -20.22 -2.73 6.43
N LEU A 15 -20.24 -2.94 7.75
CA LEU A 15 -19.26 -2.37 8.66
C LEU A 15 -17.79 -2.64 8.26
N PRO A 16 -17.36 -3.87 7.94
CA PRO A 16 -15.97 -4.12 7.52
C PRO A 16 -15.56 -3.34 6.26
N PHE A 17 -16.48 -3.20 5.29
CA PHE A 17 -16.24 -2.41 4.09
C PHE A 17 -16.05 -0.92 4.42
N ALA A 18 -16.96 -0.37 5.24
CA ALA A 18 -16.92 1.03 5.62
C ALA A 18 -15.63 1.37 6.38
N VAL A 19 -15.23 0.53 7.34
CA VAL A 19 -13.99 0.73 8.11
C VAL A 19 -12.76 0.55 7.23
N SER A 20 -12.73 -0.40 6.29
CA SER A 20 -11.63 -0.57 5.35
C SER A 20 -11.47 0.63 4.41
N ILE A 21 -12.59 1.18 3.91
CA ILE A 21 -12.57 2.40 3.09
C ILE A 21 -12.08 3.57 3.93
N LEU A 22 -12.58 3.71 5.16
CA LEU A 22 -12.15 4.77 6.07
C LEU A 22 -10.63 4.69 6.36
N LEU A 23 -10.12 3.48 6.62
CA LEU A 23 -8.69 3.23 6.82
C LEU A 23 -7.88 3.70 5.61
N PHE A 24 -8.31 3.37 4.39
CA PHE A 24 -7.64 3.81 3.18
C PHE A 24 -7.70 5.34 3.01
N VAL A 25 -8.83 5.97 3.32
CA VAL A 25 -8.98 7.42 3.28
C VAL A 25 -8.08 8.11 4.30
N VAL A 26 -7.95 7.58 5.52
CA VAL A 26 -7.04 8.11 6.54
C VAL A 26 -5.59 8.02 6.07
N LEU A 27 -5.15 6.88 5.53
CA LEU A 27 -3.83 6.72 4.92
C LEU A 27 -3.60 7.77 3.82
N PHE A 28 -4.58 7.95 2.93
CA PHE A 28 -4.50 8.92 1.85
C PHE A 28 -4.36 10.37 2.38
N ILE A 29 -5.22 10.78 3.33
CA ILE A 29 -5.16 12.11 3.96
C ILE A 29 -3.83 12.30 4.67
N ARG A 30 -3.33 11.29 5.38
CA ARG A 30 -2.04 11.35 6.08
C ARG A 30 -0.90 11.73 5.13
N MET A 31 -0.90 11.18 3.93
CA MET A 31 0.15 11.47 2.94
C MET A 31 0.18 12.96 2.52
N PHE A 32 -0.97 13.66 2.60
CA PHE A 32 -1.01 15.11 2.38
C PHE A 32 -0.53 15.94 3.58
N SER A 33 -0.30 15.31 4.73
CA SER A 33 0.23 16.00 5.92
C SER A 33 1.75 16.09 5.94
N TYR A 34 2.45 15.47 5.01
CA TYR A 34 3.90 15.57 4.86
C TYR A 34 4.26 16.92 4.28
N LYS A 35 5.13 17.69 4.95
CA LYS A 35 5.50 19.03 4.50
C LYS A 35 6.51 19.05 3.36
N GLU A 36 7.34 18.01 3.29
CA GLU A 36 8.45 17.92 2.35
C GLU A 36 8.67 16.48 1.92
N HIS A 37 9.45 16.29 0.88
CA HIS A 37 9.80 14.97 0.39
C HIS A 37 10.57 14.20 1.45
N ILE A 38 10.12 13.00 1.79
CA ILE A 38 10.82 12.13 2.76
C ILE A 38 12.29 11.94 2.34
N SER A 39 12.59 11.92 1.04
CA SER A 39 13.94 11.84 0.51
C SER A 39 14.86 12.98 0.95
N ASP A 40 14.29 14.17 1.15
CA ASP A 40 15.06 15.34 1.59
C ASP A 40 15.42 15.23 3.07
N TYR A 41 14.57 14.57 3.86
CA TYR A 41 14.83 14.28 5.28
C TYR A 41 15.74 13.07 5.52
N ILE A 42 15.75 12.08 4.64
CA ILE A 42 16.62 10.91 4.79
C ILE A 42 18.10 11.34 4.77
N GLY A 43 18.46 12.35 3.97
CA GLY A 43 19.78 12.99 4.02
C GLY A 43 20.06 13.74 5.34
N LEU A 44 19.01 14.25 5.98
CA LEU A 44 19.06 14.99 7.26
C LEU A 44 18.80 14.09 8.49
N SER A 45 18.45 12.82 8.28
CA SER A 45 18.07 11.91 9.36
C SER A 45 19.15 11.72 10.44
N SER A 46 20.41 11.92 10.09
CA SER A 46 21.51 11.93 11.06
C SER A 46 21.44 13.11 12.05
N SER A 47 20.71 14.17 11.72
CA SER A 47 20.50 15.33 12.61
C SER A 47 19.17 15.23 13.39
N ILE A 48 18.16 14.56 12.86
CA ILE A 48 16.83 14.46 13.47
C ILE A 48 16.71 13.17 14.31
N ILE A 49 17.17 12.04 13.77
CA ILE A 49 17.24 10.77 14.48
C ILE A 49 18.71 10.37 14.52
N SER A 50 19.33 10.48 15.69
CA SER A 50 20.76 10.24 15.90
C SER A 50 21.26 8.83 15.55
N SER A 51 20.35 7.85 15.42
CA SER A 51 20.66 6.45 15.16
C SER A 51 20.21 6.03 13.76
N LYS A 52 21.15 5.65 12.90
CA LYS A 52 20.84 5.03 11.59
C LYS A 52 20.00 3.75 11.73
N LEU A 53 20.21 2.98 12.79
CA LEU A 53 19.43 1.79 13.09
C LEU A 53 17.97 2.14 13.37
N LEU A 54 17.71 3.17 14.19
CA LEU A 54 16.35 3.60 14.47
C LEU A 54 15.67 4.13 13.20
N THR A 55 16.37 4.90 12.37
CA THR A 55 15.84 5.34 11.07
C THR A 55 15.46 4.15 10.20
N PHE A 56 16.31 3.13 10.11
CA PHE A 56 16.01 1.91 9.36
C PHE A 56 14.76 1.19 9.90
N ILE A 57 14.65 1.06 11.23
CA ILE A 57 13.49 0.41 11.88
C ILE A 57 12.21 1.19 11.59
N VAL A 58 12.25 2.52 11.66
CA VAL A 58 11.09 3.37 11.36
C VAL A 58 10.67 3.24 9.91
N LEU A 59 11.60 3.32 8.97
CA LEU A 59 11.31 3.15 7.54
C LEU A 59 10.75 1.76 7.22
N LEU A 60 11.28 0.73 7.87
CA LEU A 60 10.77 -0.63 7.77
C LEU A 60 9.35 -0.73 8.36
N GLY A 61 9.10 -0.09 9.49
CA GLY A 61 7.78 -0.01 10.13
C GLY A 61 6.75 0.63 9.19
N ILE A 62 7.04 1.78 8.60
CA ILE A 62 6.18 2.46 7.63
C ILE A 62 5.92 1.58 6.40
N TRP A 63 6.93 0.88 5.91
CA TRP A 63 6.77 -0.04 4.78
C TRP A 63 5.87 -1.23 5.11
N LEU A 64 6.06 -1.85 6.28
CA LEU A 64 5.20 -2.92 6.78
C LEU A 64 3.75 -2.44 6.96
N GLU A 65 3.56 -1.22 7.48
CA GLU A 65 2.27 -0.58 7.65
C GLU A 65 1.52 -0.42 6.32
N TYR A 66 2.16 0.11 5.28
CA TYR A 66 1.54 0.23 3.95
C TYR A 66 1.05 -1.13 3.43
N THR A 67 1.87 -2.17 3.60
CA THR A 67 1.49 -3.53 3.22
C THR A 67 0.30 -4.03 4.04
N ALA A 68 0.32 -3.82 5.36
CA ALA A 68 -0.73 -4.24 6.27
C ALA A 68 -2.06 -3.53 5.97
N VAL A 69 -2.03 -2.20 5.77
CA VAL A 69 -3.22 -1.42 5.41
C VAL A 69 -3.84 -1.92 4.12
N LEU A 70 -3.04 -2.12 3.06
CA LEU A 70 -3.54 -2.61 1.78
C LEU A 70 -4.17 -4.01 1.89
N ILE A 71 -3.58 -4.91 2.68
CA ILE A 71 -4.13 -6.25 2.92
C ILE A 71 -5.47 -6.15 3.65
N VAL A 72 -5.56 -5.33 4.68
CA VAL A 72 -6.78 -5.12 5.47
C VAL A 72 -7.87 -4.47 4.62
N VAL A 73 -7.51 -3.50 3.78
CA VAL A 73 -8.43 -2.85 2.84
C VAL A 73 -8.99 -3.84 1.82
N LEU A 74 -8.18 -4.76 1.33
CA LEU A 74 -8.61 -5.76 0.34
C LEU A 74 -9.42 -6.92 0.96
N ARG A 75 -9.31 -7.14 2.26
CA ARG A 75 -9.92 -8.28 2.96
C ARG A 75 -11.44 -8.40 2.76
N PRO A 76 -12.26 -7.33 2.84
CA PRO A 76 -13.70 -7.42 2.63
C PRO A 76 -14.09 -7.77 1.19
N PHE A 77 -13.23 -7.48 0.22
CA PHE A 77 -13.52 -7.69 -1.21
C PHE A 77 -13.07 -9.06 -1.71
N PHE A 78 -12.11 -9.71 -1.03
CA PHE A 78 -11.49 -10.95 -1.50
C PHE A 78 -11.39 -12.01 -0.42
N GLU A 79 -12.05 -13.15 -0.66
CA GLU A 79 -12.04 -14.33 0.21
C GLU A 79 -10.83 -15.25 -0.06
N ILE A 80 -9.62 -14.65 -0.20
CA ILE A 80 -8.39 -15.37 -0.51
C ILE A 80 -7.73 -15.80 0.80
N LYS A 81 -7.36 -17.09 0.91
CA LYS A 81 -6.80 -17.69 2.13
C LYS A 81 -5.58 -16.93 2.66
N THR A 82 -4.68 -16.49 1.78
CA THR A 82 -3.48 -15.73 2.18
C THR A 82 -3.83 -14.35 2.73
N ILE A 83 -4.78 -13.63 2.13
CA ILE A 83 -5.29 -12.35 2.65
C ILE A 83 -5.95 -12.55 4.02
N LYS A 84 -6.78 -13.60 4.16
CA LYS A 84 -7.41 -13.97 5.46
C LYS A 84 -6.38 -14.18 6.55
N ASN A 85 -5.39 -15.05 6.29
CA ASN A 85 -4.36 -15.37 7.27
C ASN A 85 -3.48 -14.17 7.61
N SER A 86 -3.09 -13.38 6.60
CA SER A 86 -2.29 -12.18 6.84
C SER A 86 -3.05 -11.17 7.70
N THR A 87 -4.34 -10.93 7.42
CA THR A 87 -5.18 -10.03 8.23
C THR A 87 -5.32 -10.51 9.67
N LYS A 88 -5.42 -11.82 9.91
CA LYS A 88 -5.61 -12.38 11.27
C LYS A 88 -4.31 -12.47 12.07
N TYR A 89 -3.24 -12.91 11.44
CA TYR A 89 -2.04 -13.37 12.16
C TYR A 89 -0.81 -12.48 11.96
N ILE A 90 -0.81 -11.58 10.96
CA ILE A 90 0.36 -10.76 10.67
C ILE A 90 0.06 -9.28 10.95
N THR A 91 -1.02 -8.75 10.37
CA THR A 91 -1.31 -7.31 10.44
C THR A 91 -1.53 -6.76 11.85
N PRO A 92 -2.15 -7.50 12.84
CA PRO A 92 -2.30 -6.96 14.19
C PRO A 92 -0.96 -6.63 14.86
N PHE A 93 0.05 -7.48 14.65
CA PHE A 93 1.39 -7.26 15.22
C PHE A 93 2.07 -6.04 14.60
N ILE A 94 1.86 -5.79 13.31
CA ILE A 94 2.42 -4.63 12.61
C ILE A 94 1.80 -3.34 13.16
N PHE A 95 0.46 -3.27 13.27
CA PHE A 95 -0.22 -2.10 13.81
C PHE A 95 0.20 -1.82 15.26
N VAL A 96 0.30 -2.85 16.10
CA VAL A 96 0.80 -2.70 17.47
C VAL A 96 2.25 -2.21 17.48
N ALA A 97 3.13 -2.78 16.65
CA ALA A 97 4.54 -2.37 16.58
C ALA A 97 4.68 -0.90 16.17
N ASN A 98 3.89 -0.44 15.20
CA ASN A 98 3.93 0.94 14.73
C ASN A 98 3.41 1.95 15.76
N LEU A 99 2.51 1.56 16.66
CA LEU A 99 2.15 2.42 17.81
C LEU A 99 3.37 2.79 18.67
N PHE A 100 4.35 1.88 18.81
CA PHE A 100 5.60 2.20 19.52
C PHE A 100 6.55 3.08 18.68
N LEU A 101 6.36 3.13 17.36
CA LEU A 101 7.17 3.93 16.45
C LEU A 101 6.53 5.28 16.08
N LEU A 102 5.39 5.65 16.68
CA LEU A 102 4.64 6.86 16.33
C LEU A 102 5.50 8.12 16.33
N LYS A 103 6.14 8.43 17.46
CA LYS A 103 6.96 9.64 17.59
C LYS A 103 8.12 9.70 16.58
N PRO A 104 8.98 8.68 16.47
CA PRO A 104 10.04 8.70 15.48
C PRO A 104 9.52 8.69 14.04
N SER A 105 8.35 8.09 13.75
CA SER A 105 7.72 8.16 12.43
C SER A 105 7.29 9.59 12.08
N VAL A 106 6.62 10.29 13.00
CA VAL A 106 6.23 11.69 12.80
C VAL A 106 7.45 12.56 12.56
N LEU A 107 8.50 12.43 13.37
CA LEU A 107 9.74 13.19 13.20
C LEU A 107 10.41 12.90 11.85
N LEU A 108 10.44 11.64 11.41
CA LEU A 108 11.03 11.27 10.13
C LEU A 108 10.24 11.84 8.94
N LEU A 109 8.91 11.81 9.03
CA LEU A 109 8.01 12.22 7.94
C LEU A 109 7.87 13.73 7.79
N THR A 110 8.06 14.51 8.87
CA THR A 110 7.80 15.96 8.86
C THR A 110 8.98 16.81 9.32
N GLY A 111 10.04 16.20 9.82
CA GLY A 111 11.19 16.91 10.38
C GLY A 111 10.94 17.60 11.72
N GLN A 112 9.71 17.54 12.25
CA GLN A 112 9.30 18.22 13.50
C GLN A 112 8.11 17.49 14.14
N ASP A 113 7.77 17.83 15.38
CA ASP A 113 6.52 17.35 15.97
C ASP A 113 5.31 17.90 15.20
N ASN A 114 4.40 17.01 14.84
CA ASN A 114 3.19 17.34 14.07
C ASN A 114 1.99 16.62 14.67
N THR A 115 1.16 17.39 15.39
CA THR A 115 -0.02 16.85 16.08
C THR A 115 -1.03 16.23 15.11
N LEU A 116 -1.29 16.86 13.95
CA LEU A 116 -2.22 16.33 12.97
C LEU A 116 -1.77 14.98 12.45
N LEU A 117 -0.50 14.86 12.05
CA LEU A 117 0.05 13.59 11.59
C LEU A 117 0.03 12.52 12.68
N THR A 118 0.36 12.90 13.93
CA THR A 118 0.29 11.97 15.06
C THR A 118 -1.12 11.42 15.25
N VAL A 119 -2.14 12.29 15.21
CA VAL A 119 -3.54 11.87 15.32
C VAL A 119 -3.95 10.97 14.17
N LEU A 120 -3.58 11.30 12.93
CA LEU A 120 -3.90 10.48 11.76
C LEU A 120 -3.26 9.09 11.84
N LEU A 121 -2.00 9.00 12.28
CA LEU A 121 -1.31 7.72 12.50
C LEU A 121 -2.00 6.89 13.58
N ILE A 122 -2.37 7.49 14.72
CA ILE A 122 -3.10 6.79 15.78
C ILE A 122 -4.43 6.25 15.27
N ILE A 123 -5.18 7.06 14.52
CA ILE A 123 -6.47 6.62 13.94
C ILE A 123 -6.24 5.46 12.95
N GLU A 124 -5.23 5.54 12.11
CA GLU A 124 -4.90 4.52 11.13
C GLU A 124 -4.54 3.19 11.81
N GLU A 125 -3.64 3.20 12.78
CA GLU A 125 -3.23 2.01 13.53
C GLU A 125 -4.41 1.42 14.32
N ALA A 126 -5.23 2.26 14.95
CA ALA A 126 -6.42 1.82 15.67
C ALA A 126 -7.46 1.17 14.76
N LEU A 127 -7.76 1.77 13.60
CA LEU A 127 -8.70 1.21 12.62
C LEU A 127 -8.16 -0.12 12.05
N GLY A 128 -6.90 -0.17 11.69
CA GLY A 128 -6.24 -1.38 11.20
C GLY A 128 -6.29 -2.52 12.22
N LEU A 129 -6.00 -2.21 13.48
CA LEU A 129 -6.05 -3.17 14.58
C LEU A 129 -7.48 -3.67 14.83
N VAL A 130 -8.45 -2.76 14.92
CA VAL A 130 -9.87 -3.09 15.15
C VAL A 130 -10.40 -4.04 14.08
N ILE A 131 -10.11 -3.78 12.80
CA ILE A 131 -10.60 -4.63 11.71
C ILE A 131 -9.89 -5.99 11.70
N SER A 132 -8.60 -6.01 12.02
CA SER A 132 -7.81 -7.24 12.12
C SER A 132 -8.32 -8.14 13.25
N ILE A 133 -8.58 -7.57 14.42
CA ILE A 133 -9.17 -8.28 15.57
C ILE A 133 -10.60 -8.74 15.25
N TYR A 134 -11.41 -7.92 14.58
CA TYR A 134 -12.76 -8.31 14.16
C TYR A 134 -12.72 -9.59 13.31
N TYR A 135 -11.85 -9.66 12.30
CA TYR A 135 -11.75 -10.87 11.48
C TYR A 135 -11.17 -12.04 12.25
N TYR A 136 -10.19 -11.81 13.13
CA TYR A 136 -9.64 -12.85 13.99
C TYR A 136 -10.74 -13.47 14.85
N VAL A 137 -11.51 -12.68 15.58
CA VAL A 137 -12.59 -13.17 16.47
C VAL A 137 -13.72 -13.84 15.69
N LYS A 138 -14.13 -13.27 14.56
CA LYS A 138 -15.17 -13.81 13.70
C LYS A 138 -14.84 -15.18 13.15
N GLU A 139 -13.57 -15.41 12.76
CA GLU A 139 -13.16 -16.64 12.10
C GLU A 139 -12.49 -17.64 13.04
N PHE A 140 -12.16 -17.23 14.28
CA PHE A 140 -11.48 -18.09 15.27
C PHE A 140 -12.25 -19.36 15.61
N LYS A 141 -13.57 -19.28 15.68
CA LYS A 141 -14.45 -20.41 16.04
C LYS A 141 -14.69 -21.41 14.89
N THR A 142 -14.39 -21.01 13.67
CA THR A 142 -14.76 -21.76 12.47
C THR A 142 -13.59 -22.39 11.72
N GLU A 143 -12.37 -21.97 12.00
CA GLU A 143 -11.18 -22.42 11.27
C GLU A 143 -10.13 -22.97 12.21
N GLU A 144 -9.64 -24.19 11.96
CA GLU A 144 -8.47 -24.75 12.63
C GLU A 144 -7.20 -24.00 12.23
N ILE A 145 -6.30 -23.83 13.22
CA ILE A 145 -5.01 -23.17 12.98
C ILE A 145 -4.11 -24.11 12.15
N ASN A 146 -3.85 -23.70 10.92
CA ASN A 146 -2.96 -24.41 10.02
C ASN A 146 -1.62 -23.67 9.86
N TYR A 147 -0.59 -24.08 10.62
CA TYR A 147 0.72 -23.43 10.62
C TYR A 147 1.40 -23.38 9.25
N LYS A 148 1.26 -24.44 8.43
CA LYS A 148 1.80 -24.44 7.05
C LYS A 148 1.14 -23.34 6.21
N SER A 149 -0.17 -23.16 6.35
CA SER A 149 -0.90 -22.09 5.64
C SER A 149 -0.49 -20.70 6.11
N ILE A 150 -0.19 -20.52 7.41
CA ILE A 150 0.29 -19.25 7.95
C ILE A 150 1.69 -18.94 7.40
N LEU A 151 2.59 -19.94 7.38
CA LEU A 151 3.94 -19.77 6.82
C LEU A 151 3.91 -19.40 5.34
N VAL A 152 3.06 -20.03 4.54
CA VAL A 152 2.85 -19.65 3.13
C VAL A 152 2.32 -18.23 3.03
N SER A 153 1.38 -17.84 3.90
CA SER A 153 0.84 -16.47 3.92
C SER A 153 1.91 -15.45 4.31
N LEU A 154 2.83 -15.78 5.20
CA LEU A 154 3.97 -14.93 5.55
C LEU A 154 4.92 -14.74 4.35
N GLY A 155 5.21 -15.79 3.59
CA GLY A 155 6.01 -15.70 2.36
C GLY A 155 5.35 -14.82 1.30
N ILE A 156 4.03 -14.96 1.11
CA ILE A 156 3.26 -14.11 0.18
C ILE A 156 3.18 -12.67 0.71
N PHE A 157 3.04 -12.48 2.02
CA PHE A 157 3.11 -11.14 2.63
C PHE A 157 4.44 -10.46 2.31
N GLY A 158 5.56 -11.17 2.41
CA GLY A 158 6.88 -10.66 2.02
C GLY A 158 6.96 -10.28 0.54
N ALA A 159 6.34 -11.07 -0.37
CA ALA A 159 6.24 -10.72 -1.78
C ALA A 159 5.36 -9.48 -2.02
N MET A 160 4.23 -9.36 -1.31
CA MET A 160 3.38 -8.17 -1.34
C MET A 160 4.11 -6.94 -0.80
N MET A 161 4.88 -7.12 0.27
CA MET A 161 5.74 -6.09 0.82
C MET A 161 6.72 -5.56 -0.23
N LEU A 162 7.38 -6.41 -1.01
CA LEU A 162 8.27 -5.96 -2.09
C LEU A 162 7.54 -5.09 -3.12
N ALA A 163 6.29 -5.43 -3.47
CA ALA A 163 5.50 -4.64 -4.41
C ALA A 163 5.04 -3.27 -3.84
N SER A 164 4.95 -3.13 -2.52
CA SER A 164 4.58 -1.88 -1.82
C SER A 164 5.78 -1.11 -1.27
N MET A 165 6.99 -1.44 -1.70
CA MET A 165 8.21 -0.79 -1.21
C MET A 165 8.20 0.70 -1.53
N PRO A 166 8.23 1.57 -0.51
CA PRO A 166 8.25 3.00 -0.74
C PRO A 166 9.61 3.45 -1.28
N VAL A 167 9.59 4.42 -2.17
CA VAL A 167 10.78 4.92 -2.87
C VAL A 167 11.91 5.37 -1.93
N TYR A 168 11.57 5.90 -0.78
CA TYR A 168 12.56 6.38 0.19
C TYR A 168 13.31 5.27 0.93
N PHE A 169 12.80 4.05 0.97
CA PHE A 169 13.48 2.93 1.61
C PHE A 169 14.79 2.55 0.87
N PRO A 170 14.77 2.25 -0.45
CA PRO A 170 15.99 2.02 -1.19
C PRO A 170 16.90 3.26 -1.25
N GLN A 171 16.36 4.47 -1.24
CA GLN A 171 17.15 5.69 -1.14
C GLN A 171 18.01 5.71 0.13
N PHE A 172 17.42 5.40 1.27
CA PHE A 172 18.13 5.32 2.54
C PHE A 172 19.17 4.20 2.56
N VAL A 173 18.78 2.99 2.14
CA VAL A 173 19.67 1.80 2.19
C VAL A 173 20.88 1.96 1.28
N PHE A 174 20.70 2.52 0.08
CA PHE A 174 21.76 2.67 -0.92
C PHE A 174 22.42 4.07 -0.94
N GLY A 175 21.99 4.96 -0.05
CA GLY A 175 22.52 6.33 0.02
C GLY A 175 22.20 7.17 -1.23
N LEU A 176 21.10 6.87 -1.94
CA LEU A 176 20.72 7.56 -3.17
C LEU A 176 20.12 8.92 -2.83
N THR A 177 20.70 9.98 -3.39
CA THR A 177 20.11 11.33 -3.31
C THR A 177 19.15 11.58 -4.47
N LYS A 178 18.25 12.56 -4.33
CA LYS A 178 17.30 12.97 -5.39
C LYS A 178 17.99 13.28 -6.73
N LEU A 179 19.14 13.90 -6.70
CA LEU A 179 19.93 14.22 -7.89
C LEU A 179 20.49 12.97 -8.59
N GLN A 180 20.74 11.89 -7.86
CA GLN A 180 21.24 10.63 -8.41
C GLN A 180 20.11 9.81 -9.06
N MET A 181 18.85 10.15 -8.81
CA MET A 181 17.69 9.50 -9.44
C MET A 181 17.40 10.03 -10.85
N ILE A 182 18.00 11.16 -11.25
CA ILE A 182 17.92 11.70 -12.61
C ILE A 182 19.27 11.42 -13.31
N PRO A 183 19.48 10.22 -13.85
CA PRO A 183 20.76 9.87 -14.43
C PRO A 183 20.95 10.59 -15.78
N LYS A 184 22.04 11.30 -15.93
CA LYS A 184 22.53 11.77 -17.24
C LYS A 184 22.98 10.62 -18.14
N SER A 185 23.15 9.41 -17.57
CA SER A 185 23.51 8.17 -18.26
C SER A 185 22.90 6.97 -17.53
N LEU A 186 22.70 5.86 -18.23
CA LEU A 186 22.19 4.60 -17.67
C LEU A 186 23.20 4.02 -16.65
N THR A 187 23.05 4.40 -15.39
CA THR A 187 23.83 3.81 -14.28
C THR A 187 23.49 2.32 -14.12
N PRO A 188 24.34 1.48 -13.49
CA PRO A 188 24.03 0.09 -13.19
C PRO A 188 22.69 -0.08 -12.44
N ALA A 189 22.41 0.79 -11.47
CA ALA A 189 21.14 0.79 -10.74
C ALA A 189 19.93 1.04 -11.67
N HIS A 190 20.05 1.99 -12.58
CA HIS A 190 19.00 2.27 -13.57
C HIS A 190 18.76 1.09 -14.51
N ARG A 191 19.81 0.40 -14.95
CA ARG A 191 19.68 -0.82 -15.78
C ARG A 191 18.99 -1.94 -15.02
N ILE A 192 19.31 -2.14 -13.74
CA ILE A 192 18.64 -3.16 -12.90
C ILE A 192 17.15 -2.86 -12.78
N LEU A 193 16.76 -1.60 -12.55
CA LEU A 193 15.36 -1.20 -12.50
C LEU A 193 14.67 -1.39 -13.84
N LEU A 194 15.31 -1.07 -14.95
CA LEU A 194 14.76 -1.25 -16.30
C LEU A 194 14.53 -2.73 -16.63
N TYR A 195 15.50 -3.59 -16.32
CA TYR A 195 15.32 -5.05 -16.45
C TYR A 195 14.24 -5.56 -15.49
N GLY A 196 14.17 -5.05 -14.26
CA GLY A 196 13.13 -5.37 -13.30
C GLY A 196 11.74 -5.05 -13.84
N ASN A 197 11.55 -3.89 -14.47
CA ASN A 197 10.28 -3.49 -15.06
C ASN A 197 9.82 -4.39 -16.22
N ILE A 198 10.74 -5.05 -16.91
CA ILE A 198 10.41 -6.04 -17.96
C ILE A 198 10.17 -7.41 -17.33
N LEU A 199 11.07 -7.86 -16.46
CA LEU A 199 11.02 -9.20 -15.88
C LEU A 199 9.86 -9.38 -14.89
N PHE A 200 9.51 -8.34 -14.13
CA PHE A 200 8.44 -8.42 -13.13
C PHE A 200 7.06 -8.76 -13.73
N PRO A 201 6.56 -8.07 -14.79
CA PRO A 201 5.30 -8.44 -15.44
C PRO A 201 5.32 -9.86 -16.02
N VAL A 202 6.45 -10.29 -16.60
CA VAL A 202 6.61 -11.65 -17.12
C VAL A 202 6.53 -12.68 -16.00
N ALA A 203 7.28 -12.49 -14.92
CA ALA A 203 7.21 -13.35 -13.74
C ALA A 203 5.80 -13.39 -13.15
N LEU A 204 5.16 -12.23 -13.00
CA LEU A 204 3.79 -12.12 -12.49
C LEU A 204 2.79 -12.87 -13.38
N TYR A 205 2.92 -12.78 -14.70
CA TYR A 205 2.09 -13.56 -15.64
C TYR A 205 2.22 -15.06 -15.37
N PHE A 206 3.45 -15.61 -15.30
CA PHE A 206 3.66 -17.03 -15.06
C PHE A 206 3.15 -17.48 -13.68
N LEU A 207 3.27 -16.64 -12.65
CA LEU A 207 2.77 -16.92 -11.31
C LEU A 207 1.24 -16.92 -11.23
N LEU A 208 0.58 -16.04 -12.00
CA LEU A 208 -0.86 -15.81 -11.92
C LEU A 208 -1.69 -16.54 -12.98
N ARG A 209 -1.12 -16.93 -14.12
CA ARG A 209 -1.87 -17.48 -15.28
C ARG A 209 -2.80 -18.66 -14.95
N ASN A 210 -2.43 -19.47 -13.95
CA ASN A 210 -3.20 -20.64 -13.52
C ASN A 210 -4.01 -20.40 -12.24
N LYS A 211 -4.12 -19.13 -11.77
CA LYS A 211 -4.87 -18.78 -10.58
C LYS A 211 -6.30 -18.38 -10.93
N SER A 212 -7.20 -18.43 -9.91
CA SER A 212 -8.56 -17.96 -10.09
C SER A 212 -8.61 -16.47 -10.44
N GLN A 213 -9.65 -16.04 -11.15
CA GLN A 213 -9.84 -14.64 -11.51
C GLN A 213 -9.86 -13.71 -10.27
N GLY A 214 -10.38 -14.20 -9.13
CA GLY A 214 -10.35 -13.44 -7.88
C GLY A 214 -8.92 -13.15 -7.39
N VAL A 215 -8.01 -14.12 -7.49
CA VAL A 215 -6.59 -13.93 -7.12
C VAL A 215 -5.91 -12.96 -8.09
N ILE A 216 -6.17 -13.09 -9.39
CA ILE A 216 -5.61 -12.18 -10.41
C ILE A 216 -6.08 -10.74 -10.15
N ASN A 217 -7.38 -10.53 -9.96
CA ASN A 217 -7.93 -9.20 -9.69
C ASN A 217 -7.37 -8.60 -8.39
N CYS A 218 -7.28 -9.40 -7.32
CA CYS A 218 -6.70 -8.97 -6.06
C CYS A 218 -5.24 -8.53 -6.23
N ALA A 219 -4.42 -9.30 -6.95
CA ALA A 219 -3.03 -8.96 -7.21
C ALA A 219 -2.89 -7.65 -8.02
N LEU A 220 -3.70 -7.48 -9.08
CA LEU A 220 -3.68 -6.26 -9.90
C LEU A 220 -4.13 -5.03 -9.11
N ILE A 221 -5.19 -5.14 -8.31
CA ILE A 221 -5.65 -4.05 -7.44
C ILE A 221 -4.58 -3.73 -6.40
N TYR A 222 -4.01 -4.76 -5.76
CA TYR A 222 -2.95 -4.56 -4.77
C TYR A 222 -1.76 -3.81 -5.37
N ILE A 223 -1.23 -4.25 -6.51
CA ILE A 223 -0.08 -3.61 -7.18
C ILE A 223 -0.41 -2.17 -7.56
N SER A 224 -1.60 -1.91 -8.10
CA SER A 224 -2.04 -0.56 -8.45
C SER A 224 -2.07 0.37 -7.23
N LEU A 225 -2.67 -0.07 -6.12
CA LEU A 225 -2.74 0.72 -4.89
C LEU A 225 -1.36 0.83 -4.22
N ALA A 226 -0.56 -0.21 -4.24
CA ALA A 226 0.80 -0.21 -3.70
C ALA A 226 1.69 0.79 -4.44
N THR A 227 1.60 0.85 -5.77
CA THR A 227 2.35 1.82 -6.57
C THR A 227 1.85 3.24 -6.32
N LEU A 228 0.55 3.43 -6.15
CA LEU A 228 -0.03 4.72 -5.80
C LEU A 228 0.53 5.23 -4.47
N ILE A 229 0.50 4.41 -3.43
CA ILE A 229 0.90 4.79 -2.07
C ILE A 229 2.44 4.87 -1.94
N GLY A 230 3.14 3.86 -2.44
CA GLY A 230 4.59 3.73 -2.25
C GLY A 230 5.43 4.67 -3.12
N TYR A 231 4.90 5.06 -4.27
CA TYR A 231 5.65 5.83 -5.25
C TYR A 231 4.98 7.17 -5.59
N LEU A 232 3.77 7.13 -6.13
CA LEU A 232 3.18 8.31 -6.77
C LEU A 232 2.87 9.43 -5.78
N LEU A 233 2.18 9.13 -4.68
CA LEU A 233 1.77 10.14 -3.71
C LEU A 233 2.98 10.78 -3.01
N PRO A 234 3.95 10.03 -2.48
CA PRO A 234 5.13 10.63 -1.85
C PRO A 234 5.99 11.44 -2.81
N TYR A 235 6.03 11.05 -4.09
CA TYR A 235 6.89 11.70 -5.08
C TYR A 235 6.29 12.99 -5.65
N ASN A 236 4.98 13.00 -5.93
CA ASN A 236 4.36 14.08 -6.68
C ASN A 236 3.73 15.18 -5.80
N TYR A 237 3.53 14.91 -4.51
CA TYR A 237 2.72 15.78 -3.67
C TYR A 237 3.28 17.19 -3.46
N GLN A 238 4.59 17.34 -3.37
CA GLN A 238 5.22 18.63 -3.12
C GLN A 238 5.20 19.59 -4.31
N THR A 239 5.11 19.04 -5.51
CA THR A 239 5.16 19.78 -6.76
C THR A 239 3.78 19.90 -7.41
N PHE A 240 2.71 19.77 -6.60
CA PHE A 240 1.32 19.79 -7.09
C PHE A 240 0.90 21.13 -7.77
N SER A 241 1.69 22.18 -7.55
CA SER A 241 1.54 23.47 -8.26
C SER A 241 1.88 23.37 -9.74
N GLU A 242 2.61 22.35 -10.17
CA GLU A 242 3.05 22.20 -11.54
C GLU A 242 2.26 21.12 -12.28
N PRO A 243 1.59 21.44 -13.42
CA PRO A 243 0.68 20.50 -14.07
C PRO A 243 1.30 19.14 -14.43
N TRP A 244 2.59 19.07 -14.75
CA TRP A 244 3.26 17.81 -15.10
C TRP A 244 3.52 16.89 -13.89
N THR A 245 3.35 17.37 -12.68
CA THR A 245 3.50 16.57 -11.48
C THR A 245 2.18 15.95 -11.02
N TRP A 246 1.08 16.32 -11.66
CA TRP A 246 -0.22 15.79 -11.33
C TRP A 246 -0.27 14.28 -11.63
N PRO A 247 -0.89 13.49 -10.74
CA PRO A 247 -0.98 12.04 -10.92
C PRO A 247 -1.88 11.62 -12.09
N PHE A 248 -2.39 12.58 -12.87
CA PHE A 248 -3.32 12.35 -13.99
C PHE A 248 -2.63 12.22 -15.35
N HIS A 249 -1.31 12.08 -15.40
CA HIS A 249 -0.65 11.65 -16.63
C HIS A 249 -1.20 10.32 -17.10
N LEU A 250 -1.27 10.13 -18.41
CA LEU A 250 -1.82 8.91 -19.03
C LEU A 250 -1.22 7.63 -18.45
N CYS A 251 0.08 7.61 -18.21
CA CYS A 251 0.79 6.47 -17.59
C CYS A 251 0.43 6.23 -16.11
N ASN A 252 0.02 7.27 -15.37
CA ASN A 252 -0.32 7.17 -13.95
C ASN A 252 -1.81 6.90 -13.71
N THR A 253 -2.68 7.20 -14.67
CA THR A 253 -4.13 6.99 -14.54
C THR A 253 -4.53 5.53 -14.30
N ALA A 254 -3.73 4.59 -14.77
CA ALA A 254 -3.94 3.16 -14.52
C ALA A 254 -4.03 2.82 -13.03
N MET A 255 -3.23 3.47 -12.17
CA MET A 255 -3.20 3.20 -10.74
C MET A 255 -4.53 3.48 -10.06
N PHE A 256 -5.32 4.42 -10.59
CA PHE A 256 -6.66 4.75 -10.09
C PHE A 256 -7.75 3.95 -10.81
N ILE A 257 -7.66 3.86 -12.13
CA ILE A 257 -8.75 3.33 -12.96
C ILE A 257 -8.78 1.80 -12.91
N ILE A 258 -7.63 1.10 -12.87
CA ILE A 258 -7.61 -0.37 -12.82
C ILE A 258 -8.38 -0.92 -11.60
N PRO A 259 -8.17 -0.46 -10.36
CA PRO A 259 -8.97 -0.89 -9.21
C PRO A 259 -10.47 -0.70 -9.43
N ILE A 260 -10.88 0.48 -9.93
CA ILE A 260 -12.28 0.79 -10.22
C ILE A 260 -12.84 -0.19 -11.27
N CYS A 261 -12.13 -0.38 -12.37
CA CYS A 261 -12.54 -1.28 -13.44
C CYS A 261 -12.73 -2.73 -12.96
N LEU A 262 -11.83 -3.22 -12.11
CA LEU A 262 -11.87 -4.60 -11.62
C LEU A 262 -12.96 -4.81 -10.56
N VAL A 263 -13.18 -3.83 -9.68
CA VAL A 263 -14.24 -3.89 -8.66
C VAL A 263 -15.63 -3.82 -9.32
N PHE A 264 -15.83 -2.88 -10.25
CA PHE A 264 -17.10 -2.66 -10.92
C PHE A 264 -17.27 -3.47 -12.22
N LYS A 265 -16.33 -4.36 -12.56
CA LYS A 265 -16.34 -5.21 -13.76
C LYS A 265 -16.50 -4.44 -15.07
N MET A 266 -15.88 -3.26 -15.16
CA MET A 266 -15.98 -2.34 -16.30
C MET A 266 -14.94 -2.70 -17.40
N LYS A 267 -15.17 -3.81 -18.13
CA LYS A 267 -14.23 -4.34 -19.14
C LYS A 267 -13.82 -3.33 -20.21
N ARG A 268 -14.76 -2.54 -20.74
CA ARG A 268 -14.45 -1.54 -21.78
C ARG A 268 -13.49 -0.46 -21.29
N LEU A 269 -13.72 0.04 -20.07
CA LEU A 269 -12.86 1.04 -19.45
C LEU A 269 -11.47 0.46 -19.13
N PHE A 270 -11.41 -0.81 -18.71
CA PHE A 270 -10.14 -1.51 -18.48
C PHE A 270 -9.30 -1.58 -19.77
N TYR A 271 -9.86 -1.99 -20.89
CA TYR A 271 -9.15 -2.03 -22.18
C TYR A 271 -8.74 -0.65 -22.67
N PHE A 272 -9.60 0.35 -22.50
CA PHE A 272 -9.29 1.74 -22.83
C PHE A 272 -8.11 2.26 -21.99
N THR A 273 -8.11 2.00 -20.69
CA THR A 273 -7.02 2.38 -19.78
C THR A 273 -5.72 1.68 -20.15
N TYR A 274 -5.77 0.38 -20.46
CA TYR A 274 -4.61 -0.36 -20.94
C TYR A 274 -4.01 0.27 -22.21
N PHE A 275 -4.86 0.57 -23.20
CA PHE A 275 -4.43 1.19 -24.45
C PHE A 275 -3.78 2.57 -24.24
N ILE A 276 -4.39 3.43 -23.43
CA ILE A 276 -3.85 4.75 -23.10
C ILE A 276 -2.49 4.65 -22.41
N ASN A 277 -2.33 3.70 -21.47
CA ASN A 277 -1.06 3.54 -20.77
C ASN A 277 0.07 3.06 -21.69
N VAL A 278 -0.22 2.20 -22.66
CA VAL A 278 0.78 1.78 -23.66
C VAL A 278 1.21 2.95 -24.56
N LEU A 279 0.28 3.87 -24.90
CA LEU A 279 0.60 5.05 -25.69
C LEU A 279 1.27 6.17 -24.90
N GLY A 280 1.05 6.21 -23.58
CA GLY A 280 1.59 7.26 -22.70
C GLY A 280 2.93 6.92 -22.05
N ALA A 281 3.44 5.70 -22.24
CA ALA A 281 4.72 5.23 -21.74
C ALA A 281 5.86 5.53 -22.74
#